data_3ba8ec00103a5c99bf350342b564c629
#
_entry.id   3ba8ec00103a5c99bf350342b564c629
#
_cell.length_a   1.000
_cell.length_b   1.000
_cell.length_c   1.000
_cell.angle_alpha   90.00
_cell.angle_beta   90.00
_cell.angle_gamma   90.00
#
_symmetry.space_group_name_H-M   'P 1'
#
loop_
_entity.id
_entity.type
_entity.pdbx_description
1 polymer ?
#
loop_
_entity_poly.entity_id
_entity_poly.type
_entity_poly.pdbx_seq_one_letter_code
_entity_poly.pdbx_strand_id
1 'polypeptide(L)'
;MAEKNTRQGKKYPDNQIDLSPDANTNELIARILDRDKEGMDKFKITMRDKMLKDPTNAKYWLQEALEESIDLSRYLINSVISYNLLNEKYKKLLKENTELKEHNRMLYDHP
;
A
#
# COMPACT_ATOMS: atom_id res chain seq x y z
N MET A 1 -9.56 4.16 -32.78
CA MET A 1 -9.66 4.14 -32.31
C MET A 1 -9.66 4.22 -31.89
N ALA A 2 -9.78 4.17 -31.75
CA ALA A 2 -10.00 4.22 -31.22
C ALA A 2 -9.95 4.27 -30.60
N GLU A 3 -9.96 4.11 -30.42
CA GLU A 3 -10.01 4.13 -29.74
C GLU A 3 -9.68 4.17 -29.18
N LYS A 4 -9.70 4.12 -29.28
CA LYS A 4 -9.73 4.10 -28.51
C LYS A 4 -9.23 4.25 -27.87
N ASN A 5 -9.26 4.31 -27.96
CA ASN A 5 -9.06 4.34 -27.12
C ASN A 5 -8.75 4.42 -26.54
N THR A 6 -8.74 4.40 -26.36
CA THR A 6 -8.75 4.49 -25.67
C THR A 6 -8.07 4.52 -25.11
N ARG A 7 -7.59 4.59 -25.06
CA ARG A 7 -7.04 5.03 -24.29
C ARG A 7 -6.62 5.89 -24.37
N GLN A 8 -7.01 6.22 -24.63
CA GLN A 8 -7.03 6.92 -24.69
C GLN A 8 -7.00 7.52 -24.47
N GLY A 9 -7.03 7.79 -24.33
CA GLY A 9 -7.27 8.48 -24.08
C GLY A 9 -7.88 9.03 -23.32
N LYS A 10 -8.12 9.07 -22.45
CA LYS A 10 -8.70 9.49 -21.59
C LYS A 10 -8.23 9.85 -20.62
N LYS A 11 -8.11 10.33 -20.14
CA LYS A 11 -7.91 10.73 -19.26
C LYS A 11 -7.54 10.70 -18.45
N TYR A 12 -7.01 10.94 -18.66
CA TYR A 12 -6.88 11.13 -17.43
C TYR A 12 -7.05 12.51 -17.06
N PRO A 13 -7.65 12.93 -16.66
CA PRO A 13 -8.73 12.92 -16.42
C PRO A 13 -9.27 13.14 -17.36
N ASP A 14 -8.89 12.99 -17.91
CA ASP A 14 -9.33 12.62 -18.66
C ASP A 14 -8.54 11.89 -19.42
N ASN A 15 -7.70 11.73 -19.53
CA ASN A 15 -7.09 10.81 -19.97
C ASN A 15 -7.15 9.72 -19.30
N GLN A 16 -7.85 8.88 -19.56
CA GLN A 16 -8.01 7.82 -18.75
C GLN A 16 -7.13 6.71 -19.11
N ILE A 17 -6.46 6.13 -18.12
CA ILE A 17 -5.81 4.84 -18.22
C ILE A 17 -6.89 3.80 -18.02
N ASP A 18 -6.94 2.81 -18.90
CA ASP A 18 -7.84 1.69 -18.70
C ASP A 18 -7.43 0.94 -17.45
N LEU A 19 -8.37 0.77 -16.55
CA LEU A 19 -8.08 0.14 -15.29
C LEU A 19 -8.28 -1.36 -15.37
N SER A 20 -7.61 -2.09 -14.48
CA SER A 20 -7.80 -3.52 -14.33
C SER A 20 -9.17 -3.80 -13.71
N PRO A 21 -9.79 -4.96 -13.99
CA PRO A 21 -10.95 -5.37 -13.22
C PRO A 21 -10.62 -5.69 -11.76
N ASP A 22 -9.34 -5.83 -11.43
CA ASP A 22 -8.90 -6.09 -10.06
C ASP A 22 -8.65 -4.77 -9.33
N ALA A 23 -9.46 -4.50 -8.31
CA ALA A 23 -9.35 -3.27 -7.52
C ALA A 23 -8.00 -3.13 -6.84
N ASN A 24 -7.40 -4.23 -6.41
CA ASN A 24 -6.09 -4.18 -5.77
C ASN A 24 -4.99 -3.78 -6.75
N THR A 25 -5.10 -4.21 -8.00
CA THR A 25 -4.17 -3.78 -9.04
C THR A 25 -4.27 -2.29 -9.28
N ASN A 26 -5.50 -1.78 -9.32
CA ASN A 26 -5.72 -0.35 -9.51
C ASN A 26 -5.16 0.47 -8.34
N GLU A 27 -5.32 -0.03 -7.14
CA GLU A 27 -4.76 0.62 -5.96
C GLU A 27 -3.23 0.67 -6.04
N LEU A 28 -2.60 -0.41 -6.47
CA LEU A 28 -1.15 -0.47 -6.62
C LEU A 28 -0.68 0.54 -7.68
N ILE A 29 -1.37 0.61 -8.80
CA ILE A 29 -1.04 1.56 -9.86
C ILE A 29 -1.09 2.99 -9.32
N ALA A 30 -2.14 3.32 -8.57
CA ALA A 30 -2.28 4.65 -8.00
C ALA A 30 -1.11 4.98 -7.06
N ARG A 31 -0.71 4.03 -6.24
CA ARG A 31 0.41 4.22 -5.31
C ARG A 31 1.73 4.38 -6.04
N ILE A 32 1.93 3.65 -7.15
CA ILE A 32 3.13 3.79 -7.97
C ILE A 32 3.21 5.21 -8.55
N LEU A 33 2.09 5.71 -9.08
CA LEU A 33 2.06 7.04 -9.66
C LEU A 33 2.33 8.13 -8.62
N ASP A 34 1.76 7.98 -7.43
CA ASP A 34 2.02 8.92 -6.34
C ASP A 34 3.49 8.92 -5.96
N ARG A 35 4.09 7.75 -5.90
CA ARG A 35 5.50 7.61 -5.56
C ARG A 35 6.40 8.25 -6.61
N ASP A 36 6.06 8.07 -7.89
CA ASP A 36 6.77 8.71 -8.99
C ASP A 36 6.74 10.23 -8.87
N LYS A 37 5.57 10.76 -8.54
CA LYS A 37 5.42 12.20 -8.38
C LYS A 37 6.28 12.72 -7.25
N GLU A 38 6.27 12.03 -6.11
CA GLU A 38 7.11 12.41 -4.98
C GLU A 38 8.58 12.40 -5.35
N GLY A 39 9.00 11.36 -6.07
CA GLY A 39 10.39 11.26 -6.52
C GLY A 39 10.78 12.38 -7.45
N MET A 40 9.91 12.72 -8.39
CA MET A 40 10.18 13.83 -9.31
C MET A 40 10.26 15.18 -8.60
N ASP A 41 9.35 15.39 -7.64
CA ASP A 41 9.37 16.62 -6.86
C ASP A 41 10.66 16.77 -6.05
N LYS A 42 11.15 15.64 -5.53
CA LYS A 42 12.33 15.65 -4.66
C LYS A 42 13.65 15.65 -5.44
N PHE A 43 13.76 14.80 -6.45
CA PHE A 43 15.04 14.57 -7.14
C PHE A 43 15.14 15.29 -8.48
N LYS A 44 14.03 15.74 -9.05
CA LYS A 44 13.99 16.47 -10.32
C LYS A 44 14.53 15.67 -11.51
N ILE A 45 14.54 14.34 -11.38
CA ILE A 45 15.04 13.46 -12.44
C ILE A 45 14.36 12.11 -12.30
N THR A 46 14.02 11.48 -13.41
CA THR A 46 13.45 10.14 -13.38
C THR A 46 14.54 9.12 -13.12
N MET A 47 14.11 7.96 -12.60
CA MET A 47 15.04 6.85 -12.37
C MET A 47 15.68 6.39 -13.67
N ARG A 48 14.92 6.38 -14.77
CA ARG A 48 15.43 6.01 -16.09
C ARG A 48 16.52 6.97 -16.56
N ASP A 49 16.29 8.27 -16.42
CA ASP A 49 17.26 9.27 -16.84
C ASP A 49 18.52 9.23 -16.00
N LYS A 50 18.37 8.96 -14.70
CA LYS A 50 19.52 8.79 -13.82
C LYS A 50 20.36 7.59 -14.26
N MET A 51 19.71 6.49 -14.60
CA MET A 51 20.42 5.31 -15.09
C MET A 51 21.17 5.60 -16.38
N LEU A 52 20.53 6.36 -17.29
CA LEU A 52 21.16 6.66 -18.58
C LEU A 52 22.37 7.57 -18.47
N LYS A 53 22.51 8.31 -17.38
CA LYS A 53 23.71 9.13 -17.15
C LYS A 53 24.94 8.27 -16.85
N ASP A 54 24.73 7.09 -16.30
CA ASP A 54 25.80 6.17 -15.99
C ASP A 54 25.30 4.74 -16.15
N PRO A 55 25.09 4.31 -17.41
CA PRO A 55 24.34 3.07 -17.66
C PRO A 55 25.08 1.79 -17.29
N THR A 56 26.36 1.88 -16.96
CA THR A 56 27.14 0.71 -16.60
C THR A 56 27.30 0.54 -15.09
N ASN A 57 26.68 1.40 -14.29
CA ASN A 57 26.82 1.34 -12.84
C ASN A 57 25.82 0.37 -12.23
N ALA A 58 25.90 -0.89 -12.63
CA ALA A 58 25.01 -1.94 -12.13
C ALA A 58 25.15 -2.13 -10.63
N LYS A 59 26.34 -1.92 -10.07
CA LYS A 59 26.58 -2.08 -8.65
C LYS A 59 25.72 -1.12 -7.83
N TYR A 60 25.59 0.11 -8.29
CA TYR A 60 24.75 1.09 -7.60
C TYR A 60 23.31 0.61 -7.49
N TRP A 61 22.75 0.15 -8.63
CA TRP A 61 21.35 -0.27 -8.65
C TRP A 61 21.13 -1.54 -7.83
N LEU A 62 22.09 -2.46 -7.84
CA LEU A 62 22.00 -3.66 -7.03
C LEU A 62 22.06 -3.33 -5.54
N GLN A 63 22.90 -2.38 -5.16
CA GLN A 63 23.01 -1.95 -3.77
C GLN A 63 21.73 -1.28 -3.31
N GLU A 64 21.13 -0.43 -4.15
CA GLU A 64 19.85 0.21 -3.81
C GLU A 64 18.76 -0.84 -3.65
N ALA A 65 18.70 -1.82 -4.55
CA ALA A 65 17.71 -2.89 -4.46
C ALA A 65 17.88 -3.72 -3.20
N LEU A 66 19.12 -4.00 -2.83
CA LEU A 66 19.41 -4.75 -1.62
C LEU A 66 18.93 -4.00 -0.38
N GLU A 67 19.21 -2.72 -0.30
CA GLU A 67 18.82 -1.90 0.84
C GLU A 67 17.30 -1.84 0.96
N GLU A 68 16.59 -1.68 -0.16
CA GLU A 68 15.14 -1.66 -0.16
C GLU A 68 14.57 -3.02 0.25
N SER A 69 15.22 -4.12 -0.15
CA SER A 69 14.79 -5.45 0.24
C SER A 69 14.90 -5.66 1.74
N ILE A 70 15.98 -5.19 2.34
CA ILE A 70 16.19 -5.28 3.78
C ILE A 70 15.13 -4.48 4.51
N ASP A 71 14.86 -3.26 4.06
CA ASP A 71 13.83 -2.42 4.67
C ASP A 71 12.45 -3.05 4.53
N LEU A 72 12.15 -3.61 3.37
CA LEU A 72 10.88 -4.31 3.17
C LEU A 72 10.73 -5.45 4.17
N SER A 73 11.78 -6.22 4.38
CA SER A 73 11.75 -7.32 5.34
C SER A 73 11.48 -6.83 6.76
N ARG A 74 12.09 -5.71 7.15
CA ARG A 74 11.83 -5.11 8.46
C ARG A 74 10.37 -4.68 8.60
N TYR A 75 9.83 -4.05 7.57
CA TYR A 75 8.44 -3.61 7.60
C TYR A 75 7.49 -4.79 7.71
N LEU A 76 7.79 -5.88 7.00
CA LEU A 76 6.96 -7.08 7.05
C LEU A 76 6.98 -7.71 8.45
N ILE A 77 8.14 -7.78 9.08
CA ILE A 77 8.26 -8.29 10.45
C ILE A 77 7.44 -7.42 11.40
N ASN A 78 7.59 -6.11 11.30
CA ASN A 78 6.82 -5.19 12.15
C ASN A 78 5.33 -5.33 11.91
N SER A 79 4.93 -5.55 10.66
CA SER A 79 3.52 -5.73 10.33
C SER A 79 2.94 -6.98 10.99
N VAL A 80 3.70 -8.07 10.99
CA VAL A 80 3.27 -9.31 11.63
C VAL A 80 3.13 -9.11 13.14
N ILE A 81 4.12 -8.49 13.77
CA ILE A 81 4.07 -8.24 15.21
C ILE A 81 2.89 -7.34 15.56
N SER A 82 2.72 -6.26 14.80
CA SER A 82 1.64 -5.31 15.02
C SER A 82 0.28 -5.98 14.86
N TYR A 83 0.14 -6.81 13.82
CA TYR A 83 -1.09 -7.54 13.59
C TYR A 83 -1.42 -8.46 14.76
N ASN A 84 -0.42 -9.18 15.27
CA ASN A 84 -0.64 -10.10 16.40
C ASN A 84 -1.07 -9.35 17.65
N LEU A 85 -0.43 -8.22 17.94
CA LEU A 85 -0.79 -7.41 19.09
C LEU A 85 -2.20 -6.85 18.95
N LEU A 86 -2.55 -6.38 17.76
CA LEU A 86 -3.88 -5.86 17.49
C LEU A 86 -4.93 -6.97 17.66
N ASN A 87 -4.63 -8.16 17.17
CA ASN A 87 -5.53 -9.30 17.28
C ASN A 87 -5.77 -9.70 18.74
N GLU A 88 -4.72 -9.68 19.56
CA GLU A 88 -4.85 -9.96 20.99
C GLU A 88 -5.72 -8.90 21.68
N LYS A 89 -5.49 -7.64 21.31
CA LYS A 89 -6.29 -6.56 21.88
C LYS A 89 -7.75 -6.70 21.48
N TYR A 90 -8.01 -7.06 20.23
CA TYR A 90 -9.37 -7.28 19.77
C TYR A 90 -10.06 -8.40 20.56
N LYS A 91 -9.35 -9.51 20.76
CA LYS A 91 -9.90 -10.64 21.52
C LYS A 91 -10.23 -10.24 22.96
N LYS A 92 -9.35 -9.44 23.55
CA LYS A 92 -9.58 -8.95 24.93
C LYS A 92 -10.82 -8.06 24.99
N LEU A 93 -10.94 -7.14 24.04
CA LEU A 93 -12.11 -6.24 24.00
C LEU A 93 -13.40 -7.02 23.73
N LEU A 94 -13.33 -8.02 22.87
CA LEU A 94 -14.49 -8.87 22.59
C LEU A 94 -14.94 -9.61 23.83
N LYS A 95 -13.99 -10.14 24.59
CA LYS A 95 -14.30 -10.83 25.84
C LYS A 95 -14.95 -9.88 26.85
N GLU A 96 -14.37 -8.70 27.02
CA GLU A 96 -14.90 -7.68 27.93
C GLU A 96 -16.31 -7.27 27.52
N ASN A 97 -16.53 -7.10 26.22
CA ASN A 97 -17.84 -6.73 25.72
C ASN A 97 -18.88 -7.83 25.97
N THR A 98 -18.50 -9.07 25.81
CA THR A 98 -19.37 -10.21 26.08
C THR A 98 -19.73 -10.27 27.56
N GLU A 99 -18.74 -10.09 28.44
CA GLU A 99 -18.95 -10.08 29.88
C GLU A 99 -19.87 -8.95 30.31
N LEU A 100 -19.68 -7.79 29.69
CA LEU A 100 -20.50 -6.62 30.01
C LEU A 100 -21.97 -6.84 29.58
N LYS A 101 -22.17 -7.41 28.42
CA LYS A 101 -23.50 -7.72 27.93
C LYS A 101 -24.19 -8.73 28.85
N GLU A 102 -23.48 -9.73 29.31
CA GLU A 102 -24.02 -10.73 30.22
C GLU A 102 -24.39 -10.10 31.55
N HIS A 103 -23.53 -9.23 32.05
CA HIS A 103 -23.79 -8.51 33.29
C HIS A 103 -25.08 -7.67 33.18
N ASN A 104 -25.21 -6.93 32.08
CA ASN A 104 -26.39 -6.11 31.85
C ASN A 104 -27.63 -6.95 31.72
N ARG A 105 -27.57 -8.10 31.06
CA ARG A 105 -28.68 -9.01 30.92
C ARG A 105 -29.14 -9.49 32.28
N MET A 106 -28.20 -9.86 33.14
CA MET A 106 -28.55 -10.33 34.49
C MET A 106 -29.21 -9.24 35.31
N LEU A 107 -28.78 -8.00 35.16
CA LEU A 107 -29.39 -6.89 35.88
C LEU A 107 -30.83 -6.66 35.47
N TYR A 108 -31.15 -6.82 34.20
CA TYR A 108 -32.49 -6.57 33.71
C TYR A 108 -33.41 -7.79 33.86
N ASP A 109 -32.84 -8.99 33.97
CA ASP A 109 -33.62 -10.21 34.09
C ASP A 109 -33.99 -10.50 35.54
N HIS A 110 -33.38 -9.82 36.49
CA HIS A 110 -33.73 -9.98 37.89
C HIS A 110 -34.87 -9.04 38.26
N PRO A 111 -35.91 -9.55 38.93
CA PRO A 111 -37.03 -8.70 39.38
C PRO A 111 -36.58 -7.71 40.46
#